data_672e2debdc043f41e77f5a556c641a59
#
_entry.id   672e2debdc043f41e77f5a556c641a59
#
_cell.length_a   1.000
_cell.length_b   1.000
_cell.length_c   1.000
_cell.angle_alpha   90.00
_cell.angle_beta   90.00
_cell.angle_gamma   90.00
#
_symmetry.space_group_name_H-M   'P 1'
#
loop_
_entity.id
_entity.type
_entity.pdbx_description
1 polymer ?
#
loop_
_entity_poly.entity_id
_entity_poly.type
_entity_poly.pdbx_seq_one_letter_code
_entity_poly.pdbx_strand_id
1 'polypeptide(L)'
;MCESGDVFAEVLRGAVSARGLSLERVRYHLAVRGHDVSAATLSYWQSGRSRPERSSSIAALGDLEDVLGVDEGVLVDALARARGRPVSVLAVCEEQSRDVPIVNPMLRDVERSVESERVREGLARGLGTSFGDVPAMVSEHVEVMLRRDRSVGSLRARLVVVGASGGVLRFPIAVHAAGGAGDLVFVVERGGVVDGVVSSSDGNALSVASIRLDAPVGVGECAVVDVRIDRLSSGADEGMLSFLSSSTQMLVVMGIFCPGDEPLAMSVAARWQGRSRVSRVSVEGERQVVMLSEVEPGPVGVSWWW
;
A
#
# COMPACT_ATOMS: atom_id res chain seq x y z
N MET A 1 7.17 25.14 28.23
CA MET A 1 6.33 25.17 27.03
C MET A 1 7.31 25.18 25.85
N CYS A 2 7.65 24.02 25.29
CA CYS A 2 8.40 23.97 24.07
C CYS A 2 7.42 24.26 22.92
N GLU A 3 7.60 25.40 22.25
CA GLU A 3 6.95 25.67 20.96
C GLU A 3 7.41 24.58 19.99
N SER A 4 6.51 23.69 19.61
CA SER A 4 6.70 22.79 18.48
C SER A 4 6.84 23.65 17.24
N GLY A 5 8.07 23.93 16.82
CA GLY A 5 8.37 24.58 15.56
C GLY A 5 7.70 23.82 14.41
N ASP A 6 7.22 24.55 13.40
CA ASP A 6 6.67 23.95 12.19
C ASP A 6 7.78 23.22 11.42
N VAL A 7 7.84 21.88 11.54
CA VAL A 7 8.88 21.03 10.94
C VAL A 7 9.04 21.29 9.44
N PHE A 8 7.93 21.51 8.71
CA PHE A 8 8.00 21.85 7.28
C PHE A 8 8.69 23.20 7.04
N ALA A 9 8.33 24.21 7.82
CA ALA A 9 8.93 25.54 7.71
C ALA A 9 10.43 25.52 8.06
N GLU A 10 10.84 24.73 9.03
CA GLU A 10 12.25 24.58 9.42
C GLU A 10 13.07 23.90 8.32
N VAL A 11 12.58 22.77 7.76
CA VAL A 11 13.25 22.05 6.69
C VAL A 11 13.35 22.91 5.43
N LEU A 12 12.26 23.58 5.02
CA LEU A 12 12.25 24.46 3.85
C LEU A 12 13.20 25.64 4.03
N ARG A 13 13.23 26.26 5.21
CA ARG A 13 14.16 27.36 5.50
C ARG A 13 15.62 26.91 5.44
N GLY A 14 15.92 25.75 6.01
CA GLY A 14 17.24 25.12 5.94
C GLY A 14 17.69 24.87 4.51
N ALA A 15 16.83 24.30 3.67
CA ALA A 15 17.09 23.99 2.28
C ALA A 15 17.35 25.25 1.44
N VAL A 16 16.51 26.29 1.57
CA VAL A 16 16.70 27.56 0.86
C VAL A 16 18.00 28.25 1.30
N SER A 17 18.29 28.24 2.60
CA SER A 17 19.54 28.81 3.14
C SER A 17 20.78 28.06 2.63
N ALA A 18 20.77 26.74 2.65
CA ALA A 18 21.86 25.91 2.18
C ALA A 18 22.12 26.09 0.67
N ARG A 19 21.06 26.27 -0.13
CA ARG A 19 21.16 26.51 -1.56
C ARG A 19 21.61 27.93 -1.90
N GLY A 20 21.42 28.89 -0.99
CA GLY A 20 21.82 30.30 -1.19
C GLY A 20 20.98 31.03 -2.26
N LEU A 21 19.77 30.54 -2.57
CA LEU A 21 18.87 31.16 -3.55
C LEU A 21 17.92 32.15 -2.85
N SER A 22 17.66 33.29 -3.50
CA SER A 22 16.57 34.17 -3.09
C SER A 22 15.21 33.54 -3.44
N LEU A 23 14.16 33.89 -2.68
CA LEU A 23 12.80 33.37 -2.95
C LEU A 23 12.29 33.76 -4.36
N GLU A 24 12.72 34.92 -4.90
CA GLU A 24 12.40 35.31 -6.27
C GLU A 24 13.06 34.37 -7.29
N ARG A 25 14.28 33.93 -7.01
CA ARG A 25 14.98 33.00 -7.89
C ARG A 25 14.34 31.61 -7.83
N VAL A 26 13.94 31.15 -6.65
CA VAL A 26 13.17 29.90 -6.47
C VAL A 26 11.85 29.98 -7.22
N ARG A 27 11.10 31.08 -7.07
CA ARG A 27 9.85 31.33 -7.82
C ARG A 27 10.06 31.25 -9.33
N TYR A 28 11.13 31.87 -9.83
CA TYR A 28 11.45 31.84 -11.28
C TYR A 28 11.67 30.40 -11.77
N HIS A 29 12.44 29.59 -11.04
CA HIS A 29 12.69 28.20 -11.42
C HIS A 29 11.42 27.34 -11.37
N LEU A 30 10.55 27.55 -10.41
CA LEU A 30 9.24 26.89 -10.35
C LEU A 30 8.32 27.31 -11.52
N ALA A 31 8.29 28.60 -11.85
CA ALA A 31 7.49 29.09 -12.97
C ALA A 31 7.94 28.50 -14.33
N VAL A 32 9.26 28.33 -14.55
CA VAL A 32 9.81 27.65 -15.74
C VAL A 32 9.36 26.19 -15.83
N ARG A 33 9.08 25.53 -14.69
CA ARG A 33 8.57 24.15 -14.59
C ARG A 33 7.03 24.08 -14.58
N GLY A 34 6.35 25.20 -14.76
CA GLY A 34 4.88 25.25 -14.88
C GLY A 34 4.14 25.46 -13.54
N HIS A 35 4.85 25.78 -12.45
CA HIS A 35 4.23 26.01 -11.14
C HIS A 35 4.09 27.50 -10.83
N ASP A 36 2.85 27.96 -10.62
CA ASP A 36 2.56 29.34 -10.23
C ASP A 36 2.53 29.50 -8.70
N VAL A 37 3.73 29.56 -8.11
CA VAL A 37 3.92 29.80 -6.67
C VAL A 37 4.59 31.15 -6.48
N SER A 38 3.93 32.09 -5.79
CA SER A 38 4.50 33.42 -5.54
C SER A 38 5.62 33.41 -4.50
N ALA A 39 6.56 34.38 -4.58
CA ALA A 39 7.58 34.55 -3.55
C ALA A 39 6.99 34.83 -2.15
N ALA A 40 5.84 35.52 -2.10
CA ALA A 40 5.10 35.72 -0.87
C ALA A 40 4.57 34.40 -0.27
N THR A 41 4.06 33.49 -1.13
CA THR A 41 3.63 32.15 -0.72
C THR A 41 4.81 31.34 -0.14
N LEU A 42 5.96 31.33 -0.83
CA LEU A 42 7.18 30.69 -0.34
C LEU A 42 7.66 31.26 1.01
N SER A 43 7.56 32.58 1.18
CA SER A 43 7.87 33.26 2.44
C SER A 43 6.92 32.85 3.57
N TYR A 44 5.64 32.69 3.29
CA TYR A 44 4.67 32.23 4.28
C TYR A 44 4.91 30.76 4.66
N TRP A 45 5.31 29.92 3.71
CA TRP A 45 5.71 28.55 4.00
C TRP A 45 6.95 28.48 4.89
N GLN A 46 7.99 29.29 4.61
CA GLN A 46 9.19 29.36 5.45
C GLN A 46 8.92 29.89 6.87
N SER A 47 7.94 30.79 7.01
CA SER A 47 7.61 31.35 8.32
C SER A 47 6.61 30.49 9.11
N GLY A 48 6.08 29.40 8.54
CA GLY A 48 5.04 28.59 9.16
C GLY A 48 3.65 29.25 9.21
N ARG A 49 3.48 30.41 8.57
CA ARG A 49 2.17 31.10 8.51
C ARG A 49 1.16 30.41 7.63
N SER A 50 1.62 29.67 6.63
CA SER A 50 0.80 28.80 5.80
C SER A 50 1.60 27.59 5.33
N ARG A 51 0.89 26.59 4.83
CA ARG A 51 1.48 25.36 4.29
C ARG A 51 0.91 25.08 2.91
N PRO A 52 1.58 24.28 2.05
CA PRO A 52 1.01 23.79 0.81
C PRO A 52 -0.26 22.97 1.11
N GLU A 53 -1.44 23.42 0.64
CA GLU A 53 -2.71 22.73 0.91
C GLU A 53 -3.40 22.29 -0.40
N ARG A 54 -3.24 23.09 -1.45
CA ARG A 54 -3.85 22.83 -2.76
C ARG A 54 -3.04 21.78 -3.51
N SER A 55 -3.70 20.97 -4.31
CA SER A 55 -3.05 19.96 -5.16
C SER A 55 -1.92 20.52 -6.03
N SER A 56 -2.12 21.71 -6.62
CA SER A 56 -1.09 22.40 -7.38
C SER A 56 0.13 22.82 -6.56
N SER A 57 -0.08 23.20 -5.30
CA SER A 57 1.02 23.57 -4.38
C SER A 57 1.78 22.34 -3.88
N ILE A 58 1.09 21.21 -3.72
CA ILE A 58 1.71 19.94 -3.33
C ILE A 58 2.51 19.38 -4.51
N ALA A 59 1.95 19.44 -5.73
CA ALA A 59 2.67 19.03 -6.94
C ALA A 59 3.97 19.83 -7.20
N ALA A 60 4.02 21.09 -6.74
CA ALA A 60 5.21 21.91 -6.86
C ALA A 60 6.35 21.52 -5.90
N LEU A 61 6.10 20.67 -4.89
CA LEU A 61 7.13 20.33 -3.89
C LEU A 61 8.27 19.51 -4.46
N GLY A 62 8.01 18.55 -5.35
CA GLY A 62 9.05 17.76 -6.01
C GLY A 62 10.01 18.64 -6.82
N ASP A 63 9.47 19.53 -7.66
CA ASP A 63 10.28 20.50 -8.40
C ASP A 63 11.00 21.52 -7.49
N LEU A 64 10.42 21.84 -6.34
CA LEU A 64 11.04 22.69 -5.33
C LEU A 64 12.23 21.98 -4.67
N GLU A 65 12.15 20.68 -4.40
CA GLU A 65 13.24 19.84 -3.91
C GLU A 65 14.41 19.85 -4.88
N ASP A 66 14.14 19.64 -6.18
CA ASP A 66 15.15 19.72 -7.25
C ASP A 66 15.84 21.09 -7.30
N VAL A 67 15.05 22.17 -7.28
CA VAL A 67 15.57 23.55 -7.31
C VAL A 67 16.46 23.83 -6.10
N LEU A 68 16.09 23.31 -4.94
CA LEU A 68 16.84 23.48 -3.70
C LEU A 68 17.99 22.49 -3.56
N GLY A 69 18.05 21.42 -4.35
CA GLY A 69 19.08 20.40 -4.32
C GLY A 69 19.04 19.57 -3.05
N VAL A 70 17.84 19.31 -2.54
CA VAL A 70 17.59 18.35 -1.45
C VAL A 70 17.09 17.05 -2.03
N ASP A 71 17.22 15.95 -1.27
CA ASP A 71 16.76 14.64 -1.70
C ASP A 71 15.23 14.64 -1.90
N GLU A 72 14.79 13.86 -2.88
CA GLU A 72 13.38 13.69 -3.22
C GLU A 72 12.57 13.19 -2.00
N GLY A 73 11.44 13.84 -1.75
CA GLY A 73 10.53 13.51 -0.64
C GLY A 73 10.79 14.26 0.67
N VAL A 74 11.92 14.93 0.84
CA VAL A 74 12.29 15.63 2.09
C VAL A 74 11.27 16.69 2.49
N LEU A 75 10.79 17.51 1.55
CA LEU A 75 9.78 18.55 1.82
C LEU A 75 8.38 17.95 1.95
N VAL A 76 8.08 16.91 1.19
CA VAL A 76 6.80 16.18 1.26
C VAL A 76 6.66 15.52 2.63
N ASP A 77 7.70 14.86 3.12
CA ASP A 77 7.74 14.23 4.44
C ASP A 77 7.63 15.26 5.57
N ALA A 78 8.37 16.36 5.45
CA ALA A 78 8.30 17.44 6.41
C ALA A 78 6.88 18.04 6.48
N LEU A 79 6.19 18.18 5.33
CA LEU A 79 4.81 18.63 5.28
C LEU A 79 3.85 17.61 5.93
N ALA A 80 4.05 16.33 5.70
CA ALA A 80 3.25 15.27 6.32
C ALA A 80 3.38 15.29 7.86
N ARG A 81 4.61 15.40 8.37
CA ARG A 81 4.88 15.54 9.81
C ARG A 81 4.24 16.81 10.41
N ALA A 82 4.34 17.94 9.71
CA ALA A 82 3.77 19.21 10.17
C ALA A 82 2.24 19.21 10.21
N ARG A 83 1.58 18.33 9.45
CA ARG A 83 0.12 18.15 9.46
C ARG A 83 -0.39 17.25 10.58
N GLY A 84 0.50 16.76 11.47
CA GLY A 84 0.15 15.83 12.55
C GLY A 84 -0.37 14.49 12.03
N ARG A 85 -0.02 14.14 10.80
CA ARG A 85 -0.25 12.82 10.24
C ARG A 85 1.08 12.06 10.30
N PRO A 86 1.26 11.11 11.22
CA PRO A 86 2.33 10.13 11.11
C PRO A 86 1.91 9.12 10.03
N VAL A 87 1.92 9.53 8.80
CA VAL A 87 1.78 8.65 7.65
C VAL A 87 2.73 9.21 6.62
N SER A 88 3.88 8.57 6.48
CA SER A 88 4.67 8.66 5.27
C SER A 88 3.81 8.04 4.15
N VAL A 89 2.91 8.83 3.58
CA VAL A 89 2.23 8.47 2.34
C VAL A 89 3.22 8.83 1.25
N LEU A 90 4.12 7.91 0.96
CA LEU A 90 4.81 7.94 -0.32
C LEU A 90 3.74 7.71 -1.39
N ALA A 91 3.25 8.81 -1.97
CA ALA A 91 2.75 8.74 -3.32
C ALA A 91 3.92 8.20 -4.12
N VAL A 92 3.81 6.95 -4.57
CA VAL A 92 4.85 6.31 -5.37
C VAL A 92 4.95 7.09 -6.66
N CYS A 93 5.91 8.01 -6.74
CA CYS A 93 6.32 8.62 -7.98
C CYS A 93 6.88 7.54 -8.91
N GLU A 94 6.62 7.69 -10.19
CA GLU A 94 6.81 6.73 -11.28
C GLU A 94 8.25 6.28 -11.55
N GLU A 95 9.23 6.64 -10.74
CA GLU A 95 10.64 6.46 -11.08
C GLU A 95 11.48 5.78 -10.00
N GLN A 96 11.27 4.48 -9.80
CA GLN A 96 12.38 3.62 -9.41
C GLN A 96 12.27 2.25 -10.08
N SER A 97 12.07 2.25 -11.39
CA SER A 97 12.48 1.13 -12.25
C SER A 97 13.97 1.25 -12.54
N ARG A 98 14.81 1.19 -11.52
CA ARG A 98 16.20 0.79 -11.76
C ARG A 98 16.18 -0.72 -11.89
N ASP A 99 16.76 -1.22 -12.98
CA ASP A 99 17.20 -2.62 -13.16
C ASP A 99 18.23 -2.98 -12.08
N VAL A 100 17.80 -2.98 -10.83
CA VAL A 100 18.50 -3.71 -9.78
C VAL A 100 18.09 -5.16 -9.99
N PRO A 101 19.03 -6.09 -10.20
CA PRO A 101 18.69 -7.51 -10.21
C PRO A 101 18.07 -7.77 -8.84
N ILE A 102 16.74 -7.89 -8.83
CA ILE A 102 15.97 -8.11 -7.61
C ILE A 102 16.24 -9.56 -7.22
N VAL A 103 17.28 -9.74 -6.41
CA VAL A 103 17.52 -10.98 -5.66
C VAL A 103 16.56 -10.96 -4.47
N ASN A 104 15.29 -10.68 -4.74
CA ASN A 104 14.23 -10.88 -3.76
C ASN A 104 13.59 -12.23 -4.10
N PRO A 105 13.76 -13.26 -3.23
CA PRO A 105 13.11 -14.56 -3.42
C PRO A 105 11.62 -14.43 -3.73
N MET A 106 10.99 -13.42 -3.21
CA MET A 106 9.59 -13.06 -3.34
C MET A 106 9.12 -12.82 -4.79
N LEU A 107 9.91 -12.13 -5.62
CA LEU A 107 9.51 -11.91 -7.02
C LEU A 107 9.69 -13.16 -7.87
N ARG A 108 10.63 -14.05 -7.50
CA ARG A 108 10.72 -15.39 -8.13
C ARG A 108 9.52 -16.26 -7.81
N ASP A 109 8.92 -16.08 -6.63
CA ASP A 109 7.72 -16.82 -6.24
C ASP A 109 6.46 -16.21 -6.88
N VAL A 110 6.42 -14.91 -7.12
CA VAL A 110 5.37 -14.25 -7.93
C VAL A 110 5.42 -14.73 -9.39
N GLU A 111 6.60 -14.95 -9.96
CA GLU A 111 6.75 -15.52 -11.32
C GLU A 111 6.41 -17.02 -11.38
N ARG A 112 6.63 -17.78 -10.31
CA ARG A 112 6.17 -19.18 -10.19
C ARG A 112 4.66 -19.30 -10.01
N SER A 113 3.96 -18.19 -9.85
CA SER A 113 2.52 -18.14 -9.57
C SER A 113 1.63 -18.63 -10.71
N VAL A 114 2.18 -18.92 -11.92
CA VAL A 114 1.38 -19.50 -13.01
C VAL A 114 0.91 -20.92 -12.65
N GLU A 115 1.72 -21.72 -11.96
CA GLU A 115 1.27 -23.00 -11.39
C GLU A 115 0.30 -22.78 -10.21
N SER A 116 0.56 -21.78 -9.37
CA SER A 116 -0.38 -21.32 -8.33
C SER A 116 -1.74 -20.93 -8.89
N GLU A 117 -1.82 -20.34 -10.09
CA GLU A 117 -3.07 -19.89 -10.68
C GLU A 117 -4.03 -21.04 -10.98
N ARG A 118 -3.52 -22.16 -11.52
CA ARG A 118 -4.32 -23.37 -11.76
C ARG A 118 -4.80 -24.02 -10.48
N VAL A 119 -3.93 -24.11 -9.47
CA VAL A 119 -4.27 -24.66 -8.15
C VAL A 119 -5.33 -23.77 -7.49
N ARG A 120 -5.11 -22.48 -7.50
CA ARG A 120 -6.02 -21.47 -6.95
C ARG A 120 -7.41 -21.56 -7.58
N GLU A 121 -7.50 -21.58 -8.91
CA GLU A 121 -8.77 -21.68 -9.62
C GLU A 121 -9.43 -23.04 -9.39
N GLY A 122 -8.65 -24.11 -9.24
CA GLY A 122 -9.15 -25.43 -8.86
C GLY A 122 -9.80 -25.45 -7.48
N LEU A 123 -9.15 -24.79 -6.49
CA LEU A 123 -9.68 -24.64 -5.14
C LEU A 123 -10.95 -23.79 -5.12
N ALA A 124 -10.96 -22.67 -5.85
CA ALA A 124 -12.13 -21.80 -5.96
C ALA A 124 -13.34 -22.53 -6.57
N ARG A 125 -13.13 -23.31 -7.64
CA ARG A 125 -14.20 -24.13 -8.25
C ARG A 125 -14.75 -25.17 -7.28
N GLY A 126 -13.90 -25.75 -6.44
CA GLY A 126 -14.35 -26.67 -5.38
C GLY A 126 -15.29 -26.02 -4.37
N LEU A 127 -15.24 -24.69 -4.25
CA LEU A 127 -16.13 -23.87 -3.42
C LEU A 127 -17.31 -23.25 -4.20
N GLY A 128 -17.48 -23.63 -5.47
CA GLY A 128 -18.55 -23.09 -6.33
C GLY A 128 -18.38 -21.61 -6.69
N THR A 129 -17.14 -21.15 -6.78
CA THR A 129 -16.78 -19.78 -7.16
C THR A 129 -15.60 -19.78 -8.13
N SER A 130 -15.27 -18.65 -8.74
CA SER A 130 -14.18 -18.50 -9.70
C SER A 130 -13.50 -17.14 -9.52
N PHE A 131 -12.20 -17.06 -9.74
CA PHE A 131 -11.48 -15.78 -9.78
C PHE A 131 -11.86 -14.94 -11.02
N GLY A 132 -12.46 -15.55 -12.04
CA GLY A 132 -13.06 -14.81 -13.16
C GLY A 132 -14.32 -14.03 -12.79
N ASP A 133 -14.99 -14.39 -11.70
CA ASP A 133 -16.23 -13.76 -11.23
C ASP A 133 -15.98 -12.72 -10.12
N VAL A 134 -14.72 -12.42 -9.80
CA VAL A 134 -14.40 -11.41 -8.78
C VAL A 134 -14.88 -10.04 -9.24
N PRO A 135 -15.68 -9.32 -8.42
CA PRO A 135 -16.13 -7.99 -8.78
C PRO A 135 -14.95 -7.01 -8.91
N ALA A 136 -15.12 -5.99 -9.73
CA ALA A 136 -14.13 -4.92 -9.80
C ALA A 136 -13.99 -4.24 -8.42
N MET A 137 -12.75 -3.95 -8.02
CA MET A 137 -12.49 -3.26 -6.75
C MET A 137 -12.19 -1.78 -6.99
N VAL A 138 -12.92 -0.90 -6.31
CA VAL A 138 -12.61 0.53 -6.29
C VAL A 138 -11.44 0.76 -5.35
N SER A 139 -11.48 0.18 -4.16
CA SER A 139 -10.36 0.27 -3.24
C SER A 139 -10.24 -1.00 -2.39
N GLU A 140 -9.00 -1.30 -2.05
CA GLU A 140 -8.62 -2.36 -1.14
C GLU A 140 -7.69 -1.79 -0.07
N HIS A 141 -8.08 -1.88 1.19
CA HIS A 141 -7.29 -1.43 2.33
C HIS A 141 -6.90 -2.66 3.14
N VAL A 142 -5.62 -2.92 3.23
CA VAL A 142 -5.09 -4.11 3.91
C VAL A 142 -4.22 -3.68 5.09
N GLU A 143 -4.54 -4.17 6.27
CA GLU A 143 -3.74 -4.02 7.48
C GLU A 143 -3.06 -5.35 7.78
N VAL A 144 -1.74 -5.37 7.84
CA VAL A 144 -0.93 -6.53 8.21
C VAL A 144 -0.37 -6.29 9.60
N MET A 145 -0.78 -7.11 10.56
CA MET A 145 -0.35 -6.98 11.95
C MET A 145 0.70 -8.03 12.29
N LEU A 146 1.90 -7.58 12.68
CA LEU A 146 2.99 -8.43 13.12
C LEU A 146 2.97 -8.59 14.65
N ARG A 147 3.39 -9.78 15.12
CA ARG A 147 3.61 -10.09 16.53
C ARG A 147 5.06 -9.80 16.93
N ARG A 148 5.33 -9.85 18.23
CA ARG A 148 6.70 -9.69 18.76
C ARG A 148 7.67 -10.78 18.31
N ASP A 149 7.20 -11.96 17.97
CA ASP A 149 7.99 -13.04 17.38
C ASP A 149 8.24 -12.85 15.88
N ARG A 150 7.89 -11.66 15.34
CA ARG A 150 8.00 -11.26 13.94
C ARG A 150 7.11 -12.05 12.98
N SER A 151 6.22 -12.87 13.51
CA SER A 151 5.23 -13.57 12.70
C SER A 151 4.06 -12.67 12.32
N VAL A 152 3.36 -12.98 11.21
CA VAL A 152 2.10 -12.31 10.87
C VAL A 152 0.98 -12.83 11.75
N GLY A 153 0.46 -11.96 12.61
CA GLY A 153 -0.63 -12.29 13.53
C GLY A 153 -1.98 -12.33 12.85
N SER A 154 -2.29 -11.29 12.12
CA SER A 154 -3.55 -11.17 11.39
C SER A 154 -3.41 -10.25 10.18
N LEU A 155 -4.30 -10.45 9.22
CA LEU A 155 -4.55 -9.54 8.12
C LEU A 155 -6.00 -9.07 8.23
N ARG A 156 -6.24 -7.77 8.07
CA ARG A 156 -7.58 -7.21 7.89
C ARG A 156 -7.65 -6.54 6.53
N ALA A 157 -8.68 -6.87 5.77
CA ALA A 157 -8.92 -6.28 4.46
C ALA A 157 -10.28 -5.62 4.43
N ARG A 158 -10.34 -4.36 4.05
CA ARG A 158 -11.57 -3.67 3.67
C ARG A 158 -11.61 -3.53 2.16
N LEU A 159 -12.60 -4.16 1.57
CA LEU A 159 -12.80 -4.21 0.13
C LEU A 159 -14.01 -3.36 -0.24
N VAL A 160 -13.85 -2.42 -1.17
CA VAL A 160 -14.96 -1.71 -1.80
C VAL A 160 -15.14 -2.30 -3.19
N VAL A 161 -16.16 -3.13 -3.36
CA VAL A 161 -16.44 -3.87 -4.58
C VAL A 161 -17.57 -3.23 -5.38
N VAL A 162 -17.47 -3.30 -6.70
CA VAL A 162 -18.49 -2.80 -7.64
C VAL A 162 -18.94 -3.94 -8.54
N GLY A 163 -20.23 -4.11 -8.68
CA GLY A 163 -20.80 -5.06 -9.63
C GLY A 163 -20.54 -4.63 -11.07
N ALA A 164 -19.78 -5.43 -11.82
CA ALA A 164 -19.49 -5.22 -13.24
C ALA A 164 -20.44 -5.99 -14.16
N SER A 165 -21.06 -7.07 -13.68
CA SER A 165 -22.04 -7.89 -14.40
C SER A 165 -23.15 -8.32 -13.45
N GLY A 166 -24.27 -8.75 -13.97
CA GLY A 166 -25.52 -8.91 -13.20
C GLY A 166 -25.39 -9.79 -11.96
N GLY A 167 -25.36 -9.17 -10.79
CA GLY A 167 -25.64 -9.84 -9.53
C GLY A 167 -24.50 -10.70 -8.96
N VAL A 168 -23.31 -10.12 -8.73
CA VAL A 168 -22.27 -10.84 -7.97
C VAL A 168 -22.72 -11.10 -6.55
N LEU A 169 -22.87 -12.37 -6.18
CA LEU A 169 -23.25 -12.81 -4.84
C LEU A 169 -22.09 -13.46 -4.09
N ARG A 170 -21.11 -14.03 -4.81
CA ARG A 170 -19.97 -14.74 -4.25
C ARG A 170 -18.69 -14.38 -4.99
N PHE A 171 -17.58 -14.35 -4.27
CA PHE A 171 -16.26 -14.25 -4.85
C PHE A 171 -15.20 -14.90 -3.97
N PRO A 172 -14.09 -15.41 -4.54
CA PRO A 172 -13.01 -16.01 -3.79
C PRO A 172 -12.01 -14.95 -3.28
N ILE A 173 -11.44 -15.21 -2.10
CA ILE A 173 -10.25 -14.56 -1.60
C ILE A 173 -9.19 -15.63 -1.40
N ALA A 174 -7.96 -15.40 -1.86
CA ALA A 174 -6.86 -16.32 -1.67
C ALA A 174 -5.72 -15.67 -0.90
N VAL A 175 -5.13 -16.42 0.01
CA VAL A 175 -3.96 -16.00 0.80
C VAL A 175 -2.93 -17.13 0.78
N HIS A 176 -1.70 -16.74 0.50
CA HIS A 176 -0.53 -17.60 0.62
C HIS A 176 0.25 -17.17 1.87
N ALA A 177 0.43 -18.05 2.84
CA ALA A 177 1.21 -17.79 4.05
C ALA A 177 2.54 -18.56 3.96
N ALA A 178 3.66 -17.84 3.99
CA ALA A 178 4.97 -18.45 4.10
C ALA A 178 5.09 -19.14 5.48
N GLY A 179 5.50 -20.40 5.55
CA GLY A 179 5.63 -21.13 6.81
C GLY A 179 4.68 -22.31 6.98
N GLY A 180 3.87 -22.60 5.98
CA GLY A 180 2.97 -23.77 5.93
C GLY A 180 1.50 -23.40 5.99
N ALA A 181 0.65 -24.27 5.46
CA ALA A 181 -0.79 -24.15 5.56
C ALA A 181 -1.23 -24.42 7.02
N GLY A 182 -0.93 -23.47 7.92
CA GLY A 182 -1.59 -23.43 9.21
C GLY A 182 -3.08 -23.26 9.01
N ASP A 183 -3.88 -23.58 10.01
CA ASP A 183 -5.32 -23.42 10.00
C ASP A 183 -5.71 -21.94 9.91
N LEU A 184 -5.65 -21.34 8.72
CA LEU A 184 -6.08 -19.96 8.50
C LEU A 184 -7.55 -19.82 8.86
N VAL A 185 -7.88 -18.85 9.68
CA VAL A 185 -9.23 -18.56 10.10
C VAL A 185 -9.71 -17.31 9.38
N PHE A 186 -10.63 -17.48 8.44
CA PHE A 186 -11.28 -16.39 7.71
C PHE A 186 -12.56 -15.96 8.45
N VAL A 187 -12.70 -14.67 8.69
CA VAL A 187 -13.88 -14.06 9.32
C VAL A 187 -14.32 -12.87 8.49
N VAL A 188 -15.57 -12.85 8.06
CA VAL A 188 -16.18 -11.65 7.49
C VAL A 188 -16.83 -10.87 8.62
N GLU A 189 -16.32 -9.68 8.91
CA GLU A 189 -16.80 -8.81 9.99
C GLU A 189 -17.97 -7.93 9.52
N ARG A 190 -18.10 -7.72 8.19
CA ARG A 190 -19.17 -6.92 7.57
C ARG A 190 -19.36 -7.29 6.10
N GLY A 191 -20.59 -7.19 5.60
CA GLY A 191 -20.93 -7.20 4.18
C GLY A 191 -21.11 -8.59 3.60
N GLY A 192 -21.05 -9.64 4.43
CA GLY A 192 -21.21 -11.01 3.98
C GLY A 192 -20.84 -12.04 5.02
N VAL A 193 -20.63 -13.27 4.56
CA VAL A 193 -20.20 -14.41 5.39
C VAL A 193 -19.18 -15.26 4.63
N VAL A 194 -18.33 -15.99 5.36
CA VAL A 194 -17.50 -17.06 4.79
C VAL A 194 -18.40 -18.25 4.47
N ASP A 195 -18.47 -18.63 3.21
CA ASP A 195 -19.32 -19.73 2.71
C ASP A 195 -18.56 -21.07 2.60
N GLY A 196 -17.24 -21.02 2.65
CA GLY A 196 -16.35 -22.17 2.66
C GLY A 196 -14.89 -21.77 2.58
N VAL A 197 -14.02 -22.64 3.08
CA VAL A 197 -12.56 -22.48 3.01
C VAL A 197 -11.94 -23.80 2.55
N VAL A 198 -10.97 -23.73 1.68
CA VAL A 198 -10.16 -24.88 1.24
C VAL A 198 -8.69 -24.48 1.17
N SER A 199 -7.82 -25.35 1.63
CA SER A 199 -6.36 -25.16 1.57
C SER A 199 -5.72 -26.19 0.68
N SER A 200 -4.60 -25.83 0.03
CA SER A 200 -3.84 -26.78 -0.76
C SER A 200 -3.14 -27.81 0.14
N SER A 201 -3.10 -29.06 -0.29
CA SER A 201 -2.47 -30.17 0.45
C SER A 201 -1.02 -30.42 0.08
N ASP A 202 -0.49 -29.70 -0.92
CA ASP A 202 0.79 -29.95 -1.60
C ASP A 202 1.98 -29.14 -1.02
N GLY A 203 1.84 -28.62 0.20
CA GLY A 203 2.89 -27.81 0.86
C GLY A 203 2.94 -26.34 0.38
N ASN A 204 2.13 -25.98 -0.60
CA ASN A 204 1.99 -24.60 -1.09
C ASN A 204 1.06 -23.79 -0.17
N ALA A 205 1.27 -23.61 1.03
CA ALA A 205 0.58 -22.78 2.03
C ALA A 205 -0.56 -21.81 1.51
N LEU A 206 -1.29 -22.23 0.45
CA LEU A 206 -2.34 -21.48 -0.21
C LEU A 206 -3.70 -21.87 0.36
N SER A 207 -4.45 -20.89 0.81
CA SER A 207 -5.83 -21.05 1.26
C SER A 207 -6.76 -20.14 0.47
N VAL A 208 -7.91 -20.67 0.09
CA VAL A 208 -8.96 -19.95 -0.63
C VAL A 208 -10.23 -20.00 0.20
N ALA A 209 -10.84 -18.83 0.43
CA ALA A 209 -12.14 -18.69 1.05
C ALA A 209 -13.15 -18.17 0.02
N SER A 210 -14.35 -18.73 0.01
CA SER A 210 -15.51 -18.19 -0.70
C SER A 210 -16.24 -17.21 0.22
N ILE A 211 -16.36 -15.97 -0.22
CA ILE A 211 -17.12 -14.94 0.48
C ILE A 211 -18.47 -14.79 -0.21
N ARG A 212 -19.55 -15.00 0.55
CA ARG A 212 -20.91 -14.74 0.10
C ARG A 212 -21.38 -13.41 0.66
N LEU A 213 -21.75 -12.51 -0.23
CA LEU A 213 -22.26 -11.18 0.14
C LEU A 213 -23.67 -11.29 0.77
N ASP A 214 -24.02 -10.32 1.60
CA ASP A 214 -25.35 -10.23 2.23
C ASP A 214 -26.45 -10.04 1.19
N ALA A 215 -26.14 -9.36 0.08
CA ALA A 215 -27.03 -9.19 -1.06
C ALA A 215 -26.22 -9.20 -2.37
N PRO A 216 -26.80 -9.61 -3.50
CA PRO A 216 -26.16 -9.48 -4.79
C PRO A 216 -25.86 -8.03 -5.12
N VAL A 217 -24.66 -7.75 -5.65
CA VAL A 217 -24.24 -6.42 -6.08
C VAL A 217 -24.51 -6.27 -7.57
N GLY A 218 -25.48 -5.43 -7.91
CA GLY A 218 -25.87 -5.12 -9.29
C GLY A 218 -24.85 -4.24 -10.01
N VAL A 219 -25.02 -4.09 -11.32
CA VAL A 219 -24.14 -3.26 -12.16
C VAL A 219 -24.11 -1.83 -11.64
N GLY A 220 -22.92 -1.33 -11.33
CA GLY A 220 -22.70 0.03 -10.80
C GLY A 220 -23.06 0.21 -9.33
N GLU A 221 -23.60 -0.82 -8.66
CA GLU A 221 -23.77 -0.81 -7.22
C GLU A 221 -22.48 -1.16 -6.50
N CYS A 222 -22.32 -0.65 -5.28
CA CYS A 222 -21.14 -0.87 -4.45
C CYS A 222 -21.51 -1.65 -3.18
N ALA A 223 -20.62 -2.53 -2.75
CA ALA A 223 -20.65 -3.11 -1.41
C ALA A 223 -19.31 -2.94 -0.71
N VAL A 224 -19.37 -2.89 0.63
CA VAL A 224 -18.18 -2.87 1.48
C VAL A 224 -18.12 -4.19 2.22
N VAL A 225 -16.98 -4.88 2.11
CA VAL A 225 -16.72 -6.15 2.78
C VAL A 225 -15.48 -5.98 3.66
N ASP A 226 -15.64 -6.24 4.95
CA ASP A 226 -14.53 -6.27 5.91
C ASP A 226 -14.20 -7.74 6.23
N VAL A 227 -12.99 -8.15 5.92
CA VAL A 227 -12.49 -9.51 6.13
C VAL A 227 -11.30 -9.48 7.09
N ARG A 228 -11.30 -10.39 8.05
CA ARG A 228 -10.14 -10.66 8.90
C ARG A 228 -9.66 -12.09 8.70
N ILE A 229 -8.35 -12.25 8.63
CA ILE A 229 -7.70 -13.54 8.49
C ILE A 229 -6.68 -13.67 9.62
N ASP A 230 -6.83 -14.70 10.44
CA ASP A 230 -5.98 -14.96 11.60
C ASP A 230 -5.08 -16.18 11.36
N ARG A 231 -4.02 -16.32 12.17
CA ARG A 231 -3.07 -17.45 12.18
C ARG A 231 -2.25 -17.60 10.88
N LEU A 232 -1.83 -16.48 10.31
CA LEU A 232 -1.13 -16.44 9.03
C LEU A 232 0.27 -17.04 9.05
N SER A 233 0.94 -17.08 10.21
CA SER A 233 2.23 -17.78 10.37
C SER A 233 2.49 -18.19 11.81
N SER A 234 3.39 -19.16 12.01
CA SER A 234 3.78 -19.68 13.30
C SER A 234 5.29 -19.54 13.61
N GLY A 235 6.01 -18.69 12.91
CA GLY A 235 7.46 -18.49 13.10
C GLY A 235 7.90 -17.10 12.72
N ALA A 236 9.13 -16.71 13.12
CA ALA A 236 9.75 -15.49 12.67
C ALA A 236 10.01 -15.60 11.18
N ASP A 237 9.14 -15.02 10.39
CA ASP A 237 9.30 -14.96 8.95
C ASP A 237 9.99 -13.65 8.57
N GLU A 238 10.92 -13.71 7.64
CA GLU A 238 11.40 -12.53 6.92
C GLU A 238 10.29 -11.97 6.01
N GLY A 239 9.07 -12.24 6.40
CA GLY A 239 7.79 -11.73 5.99
C GLY A 239 7.43 -11.87 4.54
N MET A 240 6.68 -12.90 4.21
CA MET A 240 5.96 -12.94 2.94
C MET A 240 4.50 -13.26 3.20
N LEU A 241 3.68 -12.26 3.00
CA LEU A 241 2.25 -12.44 2.84
C LEU A 241 1.91 -12.11 1.40
N SER A 242 1.34 -13.05 0.69
CA SER A 242 0.79 -12.80 -0.63
C SER A 242 -0.72 -13.03 -0.59
N PHE A 243 -1.46 -12.08 -1.11
CA PHE A 243 -2.90 -12.19 -1.34
C PHE A 243 -3.21 -11.75 -2.77
N LEU A 244 -4.43 -12.00 -3.19
CA LEU A 244 -4.81 -11.72 -4.56
C LEU A 244 -5.82 -10.60 -4.57
N SER A 245 -5.46 -9.56 -5.29
CA SER A 245 -6.35 -8.48 -5.67
C SER A 245 -6.98 -8.79 -7.04
N SER A 246 -8.21 -8.36 -7.23
CA SER A 246 -8.72 -8.08 -8.57
C SER A 246 -8.14 -6.76 -9.07
N SER A 247 -8.49 -6.32 -10.28
CA SER A 247 -8.12 -4.95 -10.68
C SER A 247 -8.67 -3.96 -9.66
N THR A 248 -7.80 -3.14 -9.08
CA THR A 248 -8.22 -2.15 -8.10
C THR A 248 -7.66 -0.76 -8.44
N GLN A 249 -8.49 0.26 -8.30
CA GLN A 249 -8.07 1.63 -8.55
C GLN A 249 -7.10 2.11 -7.47
N MET A 250 -7.28 1.66 -6.22
CA MET A 250 -6.43 2.04 -5.11
C MET A 250 -6.23 0.87 -4.15
N LEU A 251 -4.97 0.47 -3.97
CA LEU A 251 -4.53 -0.48 -2.96
C LEU A 251 -3.77 0.28 -1.86
N VAL A 252 -4.21 0.15 -0.62
CA VAL A 252 -3.53 0.69 0.55
C VAL A 252 -3.09 -0.49 1.42
N VAL A 253 -1.80 -0.62 1.67
CA VAL A 253 -1.25 -1.64 2.56
C VAL A 253 -0.62 -0.97 3.76
N MET A 254 -1.10 -1.31 4.95
CA MET A 254 -0.58 -0.82 6.22
C MET A 254 0.08 -1.95 6.98
N GLY A 255 1.38 -1.82 7.26
CA GLY A 255 2.08 -2.64 8.25
C GLY A 255 1.86 -2.08 9.65
N ILE A 256 1.53 -2.94 10.61
CA ILE A 256 1.39 -2.62 12.04
C ILE A 256 2.38 -3.48 12.80
N PHE A 257 3.33 -2.83 13.47
CA PHE A 257 4.47 -3.47 14.12
C PHE A 257 4.39 -3.34 15.63
N CYS A 258 5.07 -4.25 16.35
CA CYS A 258 5.15 -4.13 17.79
C CYS A 258 6.11 -3.01 18.19
N PRO A 259 5.74 -2.17 19.17
CA PRO A 259 6.60 -1.11 19.68
C PRO A 259 7.97 -1.63 20.12
N GLY A 260 9.05 -1.03 19.61
CA GLY A 260 10.42 -1.38 19.92
C GLY A 260 10.97 -2.62 19.20
N ASP A 261 10.20 -3.20 18.27
CA ASP A 261 10.61 -4.28 17.37
C ASP A 261 10.07 -4.03 15.95
N GLU A 262 10.26 -2.81 15.47
CA GLU A 262 9.87 -2.38 14.14
C GLU A 262 10.92 -2.84 13.11
N PRO A 263 10.51 -3.30 11.91
CA PRO A 263 11.44 -3.60 10.84
C PRO A 263 12.13 -2.33 10.32
N LEU A 264 13.30 -2.49 9.70
CA LEU A 264 14.02 -1.38 9.05
C LEU A 264 13.28 -0.86 7.81
N ALA A 265 12.63 -1.77 7.09
CA ALA A 265 11.92 -1.42 5.87
C ALA A 265 10.75 -2.39 5.61
N MET A 266 9.76 -1.90 4.88
CA MET A 266 8.64 -2.66 4.35
C MET A 266 8.58 -2.47 2.84
N SER A 267 8.16 -3.49 2.09
CA SER A 267 7.82 -3.33 0.68
C SER A 267 6.50 -3.98 0.32
N VAL A 268 5.90 -3.44 -0.73
CA VAL A 268 4.71 -4.01 -1.36
C VAL A 268 5.02 -4.23 -2.84
N ALA A 269 4.79 -5.45 -3.30
CA ALA A 269 4.90 -5.82 -4.71
C ALA A 269 3.51 -6.09 -5.28
N ALA A 270 3.20 -5.53 -6.45
CA ALA A 270 1.94 -5.74 -7.14
C ALA A 270 2.14 -5.68 -8.66
N ARG A 271 1.13 -6.12 -9.43
CA ARG A 271 1.12 -6.01 -10.88
C ARG A 271 0.65 -4.62 -11.33
N TRP A 272 1.37 -4.06 -12.33
CA TRP A 272 1.06 -2.76 -12.92
C TRP A 272 1.59 -2.70 -14.36
N GLN A 273 0.75 -2.34 -15.33
CA GLN A 273 1.08 -2.29 -16.77
C GLN A 273 1.81 -3.55 -17.29
N GLY A 274 1.28 -4.73 -16.89
CA GLY A 274 1.84 -6.02 -17.29
C GLY A 274 3.19 -6.38 -16.65
N ARG A 275 3.68 -5.58 -15.71
CA ARG A 275 4.96 -5.77 -14.99
C ARG A 275 4.75 -5.86 -13.50
N SER A 276 5.71 -6.41 -12.77
CA SER A 276 5.73 -6.32 -11.33
C SER A 276 6.33 -4.99 -10.88
N ARG A 277 5.60 -4.26 -10.05
CA ARG A 277 6.05 -3.03 -9.40
C ARG A 277 6.32 -3.31 -7.94
N VAL A 278 7.45 -2.85 -7.42
CA VAL A 278 7.81 -2.96 -6.00
C VAL A 278 7.98 -1.57 -5.43
N SER A 279 7.23 -1.27 -4.38
CA SER A 279 7.41 -0.08 -3.59
C SER A 279 8.03 -0.44 -2.26
N ARG A 280 9.17 0.15 -1.91
CA ARG A 280 9.88 -0.05 -0.66
C ARG A 280 9.93 1.24 0.14
N VAL A 281 9.65 1.15 1.43
CA VAL A 281 9.65 2.28 2.35
C VAL A 281 10.45 1.93 3.61
N SER A 282 11.18 2.91 4.15
CA SER A 282 11.75 2.81 5.49
C SER A 282 10.63 2.84 6.51
N VAL A 283 10.75 2.05 7.57
CA VAL A 283 9.75 2.02 8.64
C VAL A 283 10.17 3.00 9.72
N GLU A 284 9.28 3.93 10.03
CA GLU A 284 9.46 4.90 11.12
C GLU A 284 8.27 4.75 12.08
N GLY A 285 8.48 4.00 13.17
CA GLY A 285 7.47 3.74 14.21
C GLY A 285 6.55 2.55 13.91
N GLU A 286 5.49 2.44 14.68
CA GLU A 286 4.64 1.25 14.76
C GLU A 286 3.75 1.01 13.53
N ARG A 287 3.62 1.98 12.63
CA ARG A 287 2.73 1.90 11.47
C ARG A 287 3.38 2.48 10.24
N GLN A 288 3.36 1.71 9.16
CA GLN A 288 3.83 2.15 7.86
C GLN A 288 2.78 1.87 6.79
N VAL A 289 2.56 2.82 5.89
CA VAL A 289 1.56 2.71 4.82
C VAL A 289 2.23 2.82 3.46
N VAL A 290 1.84 1.93 2.55
CA VAL A 290 2.17 1.98 1.13
C VAL A 290 0.87 2.10 0.33
N MET A 291 0.80 3.03 -0.60
CA MET A 291 -0.32 3.19 -1.53
C MET A 291 0.11 2.88 -2.96
N LEU A 292 -0.69 2.10 -3.67
CA LEU A 292 -0.52 1.81 -5.08
C LEU A 292 -1.84 2.14 -5.81
N SER A 293 -1.74 2.82 -6.96
CA SER A 293 -2.88 3.08 -7.84
C SER A 293 -2.85 2.14 -9.04
N GLU A 294 -4.01 1.89 -9.63
CA GLU A 294 -4.18 1.14 -10.88
C GLU A 294 -3.51 -0.25 -10.84
N VAL A 295 -3.74 -0.98 -9.74
CA VAL A 295 -3.20 -2.33 -9.56
C VAL A 295 -3.98 -3.30 -10.45
N GLU A 296 -3.25 -4.08 -11.27
CA GLU A 296 -3.81 -5.12 -12.12
C GLU A 296 -4.12 -6.39 -11.32
N PRO A 297 -5.01 -7.26 -11.83
CA PRO A 297 -5.29 -8.55 -11.20
C PRO A 297 -4.01 -9.37 -11.04
N GLY A 298 -3.78 -9.89 -9.86
CA GLY A 298 -2.63 -10.74 -9.57
C GLY A 298 -2.24 -10.76 -8.11
N PRO A 299 -1.12 -11.42 -7.80
CA PRO A 299 -0.63 -11.47 -6.44
C PRO A 299 -0.14 -10.10 -5.97
N VAL A 300 -0.48 -9.78 -4.72
CA VAL A 300 0.11 -8.67 -3.98
C VAL A 300 0.96 -9.28 -2.87
N GLY A 301 2.24 -8.94 -2.87
CA GLY A 301 3.17 -9.42 -1.85
C GLY A 301 3.58 -8.30 -0.90
N VAL A 302 3.61 -8.60 0.39
CA VAL A 302 4.11 -7.68 1.42
C VAL A 302 5.31 -8.34 2.10
N SER A 303 6.41 -7.61 2.23
CA SER A 303 7.60 -8.08 2.92
C SER A 303 8.22 -7.00 3.79
N TRP A 304 9.01 -7.41 4.76
CA TRP A 304 9.71 -6.54 5.71
C TRP A 304 11.10 -7.07 6.02
N TRP A 305 11.99 -6.19 6.45
CA TRP A 305 13.37 -6.49 6.82
C TRP A 305 13.69 -5.88 8.17
N TRP A 306 14.41 -6.67 8.98
CA TRP A 306 14.84 -6.30 10.32
C TRP A 306 16.30 -5.83 10.33
#